data_d3c6e183b4e9e07d020b510da5b285fd
#
_entry.id   d3c6e183b4e9e07d020b510da5b285fd
#
_cell.length_a   1.000
_cell.length_b   1.000
_cell.length_c   1.000
_cell.angle_alpha   90.00
_cell.angle_beta   90.00
_cell.angle_gamma   90.00
#
_symmetry.space_group_name_H-M   'P 1'
#
loop_
_entity.id
_entity.type
_entity.pdbx_description
1 polymer ?
#
loop_
_entity_poly.entity_id
_entity_poly.type
_entity_poly.pdbx_seq_one_letter_code
_entity_poly.pdbx_strand_id
1 'polypeptide(L)'
;MQFITNSPAETESVGAALSKILSPGAVIAYRGDLGAGKTAFTRGLARGLGVSDPVTSPTYTIVNEYLGGRMPLFHFDMYRLHSSDDLWDIGWEDYLERGGICAVEWSENVADAMEDAIIITIEKRGDETRRITVEGGENLADLSL
;
A
#
# COMPACT_ATOMS: atom_id res chain seq x y z
N MET A 1 -13.62 -0.72 7.79
CA MET A 1 -13.94 -2.05 7.21
C MET A 1 -12.84 -3.03 7.59
N GLN A 2 -13.22 -4.22 8.03
CA GLN A 2 -12.25 -5.21 8.49
C GLN A 2 -12.42 -6.52 7.74
N PHE A 3 -11.30 -7.19 7.50
CA PHE A 3 -11.25 -8.51 6.87
C PHE A 3 -10.36 -9.42 7.70
N ILE A 4 -10.77 -10.67 7.83
CA ILE A 4 -9.92 -11.72 8.42
C ILE A 4 -9.47 -12.61 7.28
N THR A 5 -8.16 -12.78 7.16
CA THR A 5 -7.56 -13.65 6.15
C THR A 5 -6.78 -14.77 6.83
N ASN A 6 -6.75 -15.94 6.21
CA ASN A 6 -6.13 -17.14 6.79
C ASN A 6 -4.95 -17.66 5.96
N SER A 7 -4.55 -16.90 4.94
CA SER A 7 -3.42 -17.25 4.09
C SER A 7 -2.88 -16.00 3.38
N PRO A 8 -1.63 -16.04 2.90
CA PRO A 8 -1.11 -14.95 2.05
C PRO A 8 -1.98 -14.74 0.80
N ALA A 9 -2.50 -15.80 0.20
CA ALA A 9 -3.37 -15.71 -0.97
C ALA A 9 -4.65 -14.92 -0.67
N GLU A 10 -5.24 -15.12 0.49
CA GLU A 10 -6.43 -14.35 0.90
C GLU A 10 -6.08 -12.88 1.15
N THR A 11 -4.93 -12.62 1.75
CA THR A 11 -4.44 -11.24 1.96
C THR A 11 -4.23 -10.55 0.61
N GLU A 12 -3.65 -11.24 -0.37
CA GLU A 12 -3.51 -10.73 -1.73
C GLU A 12 -4.87 -10.41 -2.35
N SER A 13 -5.87 -11.24 -2.10
CA SER A 13 -7.23 -11.01 -2.62
C SER A 13 -7.84 -9.72 -2.10
N VAL A 14 -7.59 -9.35 -0.85
CA VAL A 14 -8.05 -8.06 -0.31
C VAL A 14 -7.37 -6.90 -1.04
N GLY A 15 -6.05 -6.99 -1.25
CA GLY A 15 -5.31 -5.99 -2.02
C GLY A 15 -5.82 -5.84 -3.45
N ALA A 16 -6.09 -6.96 -4.11
CA ALA A 16 -6.63 -6.96 -5.48
C ALA A 16 -8.02 -6.31 -5.54
N ALA A 17 -8.87 -6.60 -4.56
CA ALA A 17 -10.19 -5.98 -4.47
C ALA A 17 -10.09 -4.46 -4.26
N LEU A 18 -9.19 -4.03 -3.39
CA LEU A 18 -8.97 -2.60 -3.15
C LEU A 18 -8.52 -1.89 -4.42
N SER A 19 -7.63 -2.50 -5.20
CA SER A 19 -7.11 -1.89 -6.42
C SER A 19 -8.20 -1.48 -7.40
N LYS A 20 -9.35 -2.16 -7.38
CA LYS A 20 -10.46 -1.90 -8.31
C LYS A 20 -11.20 -0.61 -8.01
N ILE A 21 -11.13 -0.13 -6.78
CA ILE A 21 -11.87 1.08 -6.35
C ILE A 21 -10.95 2.30 -6.18
N LEU A 22 -9.65 2.14 -6.40
CA LEU A 22 -8.71 3.24 -6.25
C LEU A 22 -8.71 4.15 -7.48
N SER A 23 -8.59 5.44 -7.22
CA SER A 23 -8.46 6.48 -8.25
C SER A 23 -7.00 6.87 -8.42
N PRO A 24 -6.60 7.40 -9.60
CA PRO A 24 -5.24 7.90 -9.80
C PRO A 24 -4.85 8.94 -8.74
N GLY A 25 -3.65 8.81 -8.21
CA GLY A 25 -3.15 9.68 -7.14
C GLY A 25 -3.48 9.22 -5.73
N ALA A 26 -4.15 8.08 -5.56
CA ALA A 26 -4.45 7.54 -4.25
C ALA A 26 -3.17 7.17 -3.49
N VAL A 27 -3.18 7.39 -2.18
CA VAL A 27 -2.08 7.05 -1.28
C VAL A 27 -2.58 6.03 -0.27
N ILE A 28 -1.81 4.96 -0.11
CA ILE A 28 -2.05 3.93 0.89
C ILE A 28 -0.94 4.03 1.92
N ALA A 29 -1.30 4.15 3.18
CA ALA A 29 -0.36 4.15 4.29
C ALA A 29 -0.50 2.83 5.06
N TYR A 30 0.54 2.01 5.05
CA TYR A 30 0.56 0.75 5.79
C TYR A 30 0.91 0.98 7.25
N ARG A 31 0.25 0.22 8.12
CA ARG A 31 0.52 0.15 9.55
C ARG A 31 0.41 -1.28 10.03
N GLY A 32 0.86 -1.54 11.24
CA GLY A 32 0.73 -2.83 11.88
C GLY A 32 2.04 -3.54 12.05
N ASP A 33 1.97 -4.84 12.35
CA ASP A 33 3.11 -5.64 12.76
C ASP A 33 4.10 -5.88 11.63
N LEU A 34 5.39 -5.91 11.97
CA LEU A 34 6.44 -6.35 11.05
C LEU A 34 6.17 -7.79 10.60
N GLY A 35 6.34 -8.04 9.30
CA GLY A 35 6.11 -9.37 8.75
C GLY A 35 4.66 -9.81 8.73
N ALA A 36 3.71 -8.88 8.92
CA ALA A 36 2.29 -9.21 8.99
C ALA A 36 1.62 -9.43 7.64
N GLY A 37 2.33 -9.23 6.53
CA GLY A 37 1.75 -9.48 5.21
C GLY A 37 1.58 -8.23 4.35
N LYS A 38 2.31 -7.16 4.64
CA LYS A 38 2.28 -5.94 3.80
C LYS A 38 2.74 -6.23 2.38
N THR A 39 3.74 -7.10 2.22
CA THR A 39 4.21 -7.54 0.91
C THR A 39 3.14 -8.33 0.17
N ALA A 40 2.45 -9.25 0.85
CA ALA A 40 1.36 -10.02 0.25
C ALA A 40 0.22 -9.09 -0.20
N PHE A 41 -0.14 -8.11 0.63
CA PHE A 41 -1.15 -7.12 0.28
C PHE A 41 -0.73 -6.32 -0.96
N THR A 42 0.53 -5.88 -1.01
CA THR A 42 1.06 -5.13 -2.14
C THR A 42 1.10 -5.97 -3.42
N ARG A 43 1.39 -7.27 -3.32
CA ARG A 43 1.27 -8.19 -4.47
C ARG A 43 -0.17 -8.22 -4.99
N GLY A 44 -1.14 -8.21 -4.10
CA GLY A 44 -2.55 -8.15 -4.46
C GLY A 44 -2.90 -6.86 -5.20
N LEU A 45 -2.43 -5.72 -4.69
CA LEU A 45 -2.59 -4.43 -5.38
C LEU A 45 -2.01 -4.49 -6.78
N ALA A 46 -0.78 -4.97 -6.91
CA ALA A 46 -0.09 -5.07 -8.19
C ALA A 46 -0.87 -5.95 -9.17
N ARG A 47 -1.29 -7.14 -8.70
CA ARG A 47 -2.07 -8.06 -9.51
C ARG A 47 -3.38 -7.43 -9.98
N GLY A 48 -4.09 -6.76 -9.07
CA GLY A 48 -5.34 -6.10 -9.40
C GLY A 48 -5.18 -4.93 -10.38
N LEU A 49 -4.00 -4.30 -10.40
CA LEU A 49 -3.66 -3.25 -11.37
C LEU A 49 -3.15 -3.82 -12.69
N GLY A 50 -2.93 -5.12 -12.79
CA GLY A 50 -2.41 -5.75 -14.00
C GLY A 50 -0.89 -5.75 -14.11
N VAL A 51 -0.18 -5.50 -13.02
CA VAL A 51 1.28 -5.57 -12.98
C VAL A 51 1.71 -7.04 -12.92
N SER A 52 2.56 -7.46 -13.83
CA SER A 52 3.09 -8.83 -13.88
C SER A 52 4.46 -8.99 -13.25
N ASP A 53 5.15 -7.88 -12.96
CA ASP A 53 6.48 -7.92 -12.36
C ASP A 53 6.40 -8.41 -10.91
N PRO A 54 7.42 -9.17 -10.44
CA PRO A 54 7.46 -9.57 -9.04
C PRO A 54 7.55 -8.38 -8.11
N VAL A 55 6.70 -8.36 -7.08
CA VAL A 55 6.75 -7.33 -6.04
C VAL A 55 7.79 -7.70 -5.01
N THR A 56 8.75 -6.79 -4.78
CA THR A 56 9.81 -6.94 -3.80
C THR A 56 9.79 -5.78 -2.81
N SER A 57 10.39 -5.98 -1.63
CA SER A 57 10.49 -4.91 -0.64
C SER A 57 11.40 -3.78 -1.11
N PRO A 58 11.00 -2.51 -0.97
CA PRO A 58 11.84 -1.37 -1.33
C PRO A 58 12.79 -0.93 -0.21
N THR A 59 13.16 -1.82 0.70
CA THR A 59 13.99 -1.51 1.88
C THR A 59 15.29 -0.79 1.53
N TYR A 60 15.93 -1.17 0.43
CA TYR A 60 17.20 -0.58 0.02
C TYR A 60 17.06 0.47 -1.07
N THR A 61 15.94 0.49 -1.77
CA THR A 61 15.73 1.37 -2.93
C THR A 61 14.90 2.61 -2.60
N ILE A 62 14.25 2.64 -1.44
CA ILE A 62 13.28 3.64 -0.98
C ILE A 62 11.98 3.54 -1.78
N VAL A 63 12.02 3.44 -3.10
CA VAL A 63 10.83 3.27 -3.94
C VAL A 63 11.10 2.24 -5.04
N ASN A 64 10.14 1.35 -5.24
CA ASN A 64 10.07 0.48 -6.40
C ASN A 64 8.90 0.93 -7.27
N GLU A 65 9.13 1.07 -8.56
CA GLU A 65 8.12 1.51 -9.52
C GLU A 65 7.68 0.35 -10.39
N TYR A 66 6.38 0.14 -10.47
CA TYR A 66 5.78 -0.91 -11.31
C TYR A 66 4.88 -0.23 -12.33
N LEU A 67 5.33 -0.17 -13.58
CA LEU A 67 4.70 0.65 -14.63
C LEU A 67 3.86 -0.14 -15.62
N GLY A 68 3.84 -1.47 -15.51
CA GLY A 68 3.21 -2.34 -16.50
C GLY A 68 1.69 -2.51 -16.38
N GLY A 69 1.05 -1.95 -15.35
CA GLY A 69 -0.38 -2.10 -15.12
C GLY A 69 -1.21 -0.96 -15.73
N ARG A 70 -2.53 -0.98 -15.45
CA ARG A 70 -3.42 0.10 -15.90
C ARG A 70 -3.16 1.44 -15.22
N MET A 71 -2.52 1.41 -14.07
CA MET A 71 -1.98 2.58 -13.37
C MET A 71 -0.62 2.22 -12.80
N PRO A 72 0.32 3.16 -12.71
CA PRO A 72 1.58 2.91 -12.02
C PRO A 72 1.34 2.57 -10.55
N LEU A 73 2.15 1.67 -10.00
CA LEU A 73 2.22 1.40 -8.58
C LEU A 73 3.59 1.82 -8.08
N PHE A 74 3.63 2.72 -7.10
CA PHE A 74 4.86 3.20 -6.48
C PHE A 74 4.88 2.69 -5.04
N HIS A 75 5.78 1.74 -4.76
CA HIS A 75 5.89 1.13 -3.44
C HIS A 75 7.07 1.76 -2.71
N PHE A 76 6.78 2.47 -1.62
CA PHE A 76 7.75 3.23 -0.84
C PHE A 76 8.04 2.55 0.49
N ASP A 77 9.30 2.67 0.95
CA ASP A 77 9.70 2.34 2.30
C ASP A 77 10.33 3.59 2.92
N MET A 78 9.66 4.14 3.94
CA MET A 78 10.08 5.40 4.59
C MET A 78 10.90 5.17 5.86
N TYR A 79 11.40 3.94 6.07
CA TYR A 79 12.16 3.61 7.27
C TYR A 79 13.35 4.54 7.50
N ARG A 80 14.03 4.95 6.42
CA ARG A 80 15.22 5.80 6.49
C ARG A 80 14.92 7.29 6.51
N LEU A 81 13.66 7.68 6.33
CA LEU A 81 13.26 9.07 6.37
C LEU A 81 12.91 9.47 7.80
N HIS A 82 13.23 10.70 8.16
CA HIS A 82 13.00 11.22 9.51
C HIS A 82 11.87 12.24 9.57
N SER A 83 11.50 12.80 8.42
CA SER A 83 10.47 13.85 8.36
C SER A 83 9.89 13.95 6.96
N SER A 84 8.81 14.72 6.84
CA SER A 84 8.21 15.02 5.54
C SER A 84 9.14 15.84 4.64
N ASP A 85 10.11 16.57 5.19
CA ASP A 85 11.08 17.27 4.38
C ASP A 85 11.94 16.30 3.56
N ASP A 86 12.33 15.16 4.17
CA ASP A 86 13.05 14.12 3.44
C ASP A 86 12.20 13.53 2.31
N LEU A 87 10.89 13.45 2.52
CA LEU A 87 9.96 12.96 1.52
C LEU A 87 9.89 13.88 0.30
N TRP A 88 9.87 15.20 0.53
CA TRP A 88 9.89 16.17 -0.56
C TRP A 88 11.17 16.06 -1.39
N ASP A 89 12.28 15.80 -0.73
CA ASP A 89 13.59 15.67 -1.38
C ASP A 89 13.66 14.47 -2.35
N ILE A 90 12.87 13.43 -2.13
CA ILE A 90 12.84 12.28 -3.06
C ILE A 90 11.83 12.44 -4.21
N GLY A 91 11.15 13.58 -4.30
CA GLY A 91 10.25 13.88 -5.41
C GLY A 91 8.82 13.41 -5.18
N TRP A 92 8.33 13.40 -3.95
CA TRP A 92 6.99 12.94 -3.59
C TRP A 92 5.88 13.57 -4.43
N GLU A 93 5.95 14.90 -4.66
CA GLU A 93 4.94 15.61 -5.47
C GLU A 93 4.86 15.05 -6.89
N ASP A 94 6.01 14.75 -7.50
CA ASP A 94 6.04 14.21 -8.85
C ASP A 94 5.36 12.84 -8.91
N TYR A 95 5.57 11.99 -7.90
CA TYR A 95 4.90 10.69 -7.83
C TYR A 95 3.39 10.86 -7.73
N LEU A 96 2.91 11.78 -6.89
CA LEU A 96 1.48 12.05 -6.75
C LEU A 96 0.86 12.49 -8.07
N GLU A 97 1.56 13.31 -8.85
CA GLU A 97 1.09 13.86 -10.11
C GLU A 97 1.11 12.84 -11.26
N ARG A 98 1.84 11.75 -11.13
CA ARG A 98 1.97 10.74 -12.18
C ARG A 98 0.73 9.87 -12.34
N GLY A 99 -0.28 10.04 -11.52
CA GLY A 99 -1.58 9.37 -11.67
C GLY A 99 -1.58 7.89 -11.30
N GLY A 100 -0.64 7.47 -10.46
CA GLY A 100 -0.56 6.10 -9.98
C GLY A 100 -1.07 5.94 -8.56
N ILE A 101 -0.76 4.80 -7.97
CA ILE A 101 -1.05 4.47 -6.58
C ILE A 101 0.25 4.47 -5.80
N CYS A 102 0.32 5.20 -4.70
CA CYS A 102 1.48 5.21 -3.82
C CYS A 102 1.16 4.36 -2.58
N ALA A 103 1.89 3.27 -2.41
CA ALA A 103 1.76 2.40 -1.24
C ALA A 103 2.99 2.59 -0.35
N VAL A 104 2.78 3.04 0.89
CA VAL A 104 3.85 3.58 1.74
C VAL A 104 3.99 2.75 3.02
N GLU A 105 5.14 2.10 3.19
CA GLU A 105 5.54 1.44 4.43
C GLU A 105 6.31 2.44 5.30
N TRP A 106 6.23 2.26 6.62
CA TRP A 106 6.80 3.20 7.60
C TRP A 106 6.23 4.61 7.44
N SER A 107 4.94 4.66 7.14
CA SER A 107 4.20 5.91 6.88
C SER A 107 4.20 6.87 8.07
N GLU A 108 4.33 6.34 9.30
CA GLU A 108 4.41 7.14 10.52
C GLU A 108 5.61 8.09 10.54
N ASN A 109 6.68 7.76 9.81
CA ASN A 109 7.85 8.65 9.72
C ASN A 109 7.57 9.92 8.91
N VAL A 110 6.51 9.90 8.10
CA VAL A 110 6.10 11.01 7.23
C VAL A 110 4.60 11.31 7.39
N ALA A 111 4.12 11.22 8.62
CA ALA A 111 2.69 11.30 8.93
C ALA A 111 2.01 12.55 8.37
N ASP A 112 2.71 13.70 8.34
CA ASP A 112 2.16 14.95 7.83
C ASP A 112 1.75 14.86 6.35
N ALA A 113 2.40 13.99 5.58
CA ALA A 113 2.10 13.80 4.17
C ALA A 113 1.00 12.75 3.93
N MET A 114 0.53 12.10 4.99
CA MET A 114 -0.41 10.97 4.92
C MET A 114 -1.83 11.33 5.36
N GLU A 115 -2.16 12.61 5.45
CA GLU A 115 -3.47 13.04 5.98
C GLU A 115 -4.66 12.49 5.21
N ASP A 116 -4.56 12.43 3.89
CA ASP A 116 -5.65 11.94 3.04
C ASP A 116 -5.46 10.49 2.60
N ALA A 117 -4.51 9.78 3.19
CA ALA A 117 -4.22 8.42 2.81
C ALA A 117 -5.29 7.44 3.28
N ILE A 118 -5.44 6.36 2.52
CA ILE A 118 -6.16 5.17 2.96
C ILE A 118 -5.22 4.42 3.91
N ILE A 119 -5.66 4.19 5.13
CA ILE A 119 -4.86 3.50 6.14
C ILE A 119 -5.17 2.02 6.08
N ILE A 120 -4.14 1.22 5.86
CA ILE A 120 -4.23 -0.25 5.87
C ILE A 120 -3.43 -0.76 7.06
N THR A 121 -4.15 -1.27 8.07
CA THR A 121 -3.53 -1.85 9.25
C THR A 121 -3.61 -3.37 9.15
N ILE A 122 -2.47 -4.04 9.20
CA ILE A 122 -2.38 -5.50 9.13
C ILE A 122 -1.80 -6.03 10.43
N GLU A 123 -2.58 -6.86 11.14
CA GLU A 123 -2.22 -7.39 12.44
C GLU A 123 -2.18 -8.91 12.39
N LYS A 124 -1.15 -9.49 13.03
CA LYS A 124 -1.07 -10.94 13.19
C LYS A 124 -2.09 -11.40 14.21
N ARG A 125 -2.87 -12.44 13.87
CA ARG A 125 -3.83 -13.06 14.77
C ARG A 125 -3.55 -14.56 14.98
N GLY A 126 -2.57 -15.10 14.28
CA GLY A 126 -2.13 -16.48 14.32
C GLY A 126 -0.99 -16.67 13.34
N ASP A 127 -0.59 -17.89 13.05
CA ASP A 127 0.55 -18.15 12.17
C ASP A 127 0.33 -17.55 10.78
N GLU A 128 -0.86 -17.78 10.20
CA GLU A 128 -1.22 -17.26 8.89
C GLU A 128 -2.46 -16.36 8.93
N THR A 129 -3.12 -16.25 10.08
CA THR A 129 -4.32 -15.44 10.23
C THR A 129 -3.96 -13.98 10.42
N ARG A 130 -4.62 -13.10 9.66
CA ARG A 130 -4.40 -11.66 9.70
C ARG A 130 -5.73 -10.94 9.84
N ARG A 131 -5.72 -9.83 10.59
CA ARG A 131 -6.82 -8.88 10.59
C ARG A 131 -6.35 -7.67 9.79
N ILE A 132 -7.12 -7.35 8.74
CA ILE A 132 -6.82 -6.22 7.85
C ILE A 132 -7.91 -5.19 8.06
N THR A 133 -7.52 -3.99 8.50
CA THR A 133 -8.44 -2.87 8.69
C THR A 133 -8.15 -1.84 7.63
N VAL A 134 -9.20 -1.44 6.89
CA VAL A 134 -9.13 -0.45 5.82
C VAL A 134 -9.94 0.76 6.26
N GLU A 135 -9.30 1.93 6.33
CA GLU A 135 -9.91 3.16 6.78
C GLU A 135 -9.57 4.32 5.83
N GLY A 136 -10.51 5.23 5.65
CA GLY A 136 -10.33 6.38 4.76
C GLY A 136 -10.65 6.06 3.32
N GLY A 137 -10.49 7.07 2.44
CA GLY A 137 -10.81 6.93 1.02
C GLY A 137 -12.28 7.19 0.72
N GLU A 138 -12.58 7.46 -0.56
CA GLU A 138 -13.91 7.88 -0.98
C GLU A 138 -14.86 6.73 -1.29
N ASN A 139 -14.34 5.61 -1.78
CA ASN A 139 -15.17 4.54 -2.35
C ASN A 139 -15.12 3.23 -1.54
N LEU A 140 -14.80 3.31 -0.25
CA LEU A 140 -14.67 2.10 0.57
C LEU A 140 -15.95 1.25 0.59
N ALA A 141 -17.11 1.86 0.50
CA ALA A 141 -18.38 1.13 0.47
C ALA A 141 -18.48 0.18 -0.73
N ASP A 142 -17.72 0.44 -1.79
CA ASP A 142 -17.71 -0.39 -2.99
C ASP A 142 -16.71 -1.57 -2.90
N LEU A 143 -15.96 -1.63 -1.81
CA LEU A 143 -14.97 -2.70 -1.61
C LEU A 143 -15.66 -4.02 -1.31
N SER A 144 -15.46 -5.00 -2.16
CA SER A 144 -15.99 -6.36 -1.98
C SER A 144 -15.00 -7.39 -2.51
N LEU A 145 -14.98 -8.53 -1.88
CA LEU A 145 -14.13 -9.65 -2.29
C LEU A 145 -14.80 -10.55 -3.33
#